data_4b322689b4741e01c231f7afc80f3223
#
_entry.id   4b322689b4741e01c231f7afc80f3223
#
_cell.length_a   1.000
_cell.length_b   1.000
_cell.length_c   1.000
_cell.angle_alpha   90.00
_cell.angle_beta   90.00
_cell.angle_gamma   90.00
#
_symmetry.space_group_name_H-M   'P 1'
#
loop_
_entity.id
_entity.type
_entity.pdbx_description
1 polymer ?
#
loop_
_entity_poly.entity_id
_entity_poly.type
_entity_poly.pdbx_seq_one_letter_code
_entity_poly.pdbx_strand_id
1 'polypeptide(L)'
;MIVLGFDPGTASTGWGVIEQDGNQLRSLGHGCIVTSAKDDTHVRLRQIYDQARALISRFKPDIVVLEELFVNVNVKTALAVGQAKGVLYLAASDVKTSPCEYSPLQIKQAVTGYGRASKIQVQEMTKVILGLARIPQPDHAAEAPDHAAPLSRATRRLAWVMATARASAA
;
A
#
# COMPACT_ATOMS: atom_id res chain seq x y z
N MET A 1 -3.08 16.07 7.72
CA MET A 1 -3.84 15.15 6.85
C MET A 1 -3.28 13.75 6.97
N ILE A 2 -4.12 12.76 7.22
CA ILE A 2 -3.71 11.35 7.34
C ILE A 2 -4.12 10.58 6.08
N VAL A 3 -3.19 9.89 5.46
CA VAL A 3 -3.41 9.08 4.25
C VAL A 3 -3.08 7.62 4.56
N LEU A 4 -4.03 6.73 4.28
CA LEU A 4 -3.88 5.27 4.39
C LEU A 4 -3.87 4.66 2.99
N GLY A 5 -2.80 3.98 2.62
CA GLY A 5 -2.67 3.27 1.36
C GLY A 5 -2.73 1.76 1.51
N PHE A 6 -3.37 1.10 0.53
CA PHE A 6 -3.40 -0.35 0.42
C PHE A 6 -2.82 -0.83 -0.92
N ASP A 7 -2.01 -1.89 -0.89
CA ASP A 7 -1.52 -2.67 -2.03
C ASP A 7 -2.28 -4.01 -2.02
N PRO A 8 -3.33 -4.17 -2.87
CA PRO A 8 -4.25 -5.30 -2.79
C PRO A 8 -3.61 -6.63 -3.16
N GLY A 9 -3.89 -7.66 -2.38
CA GLY A 9 -3.53 -9.04 -2.71
C GLY A 9 -4.18 -10.02 -1.73
N THR A 10 -4.72 -11.13 -2.23
CA THR A 10 -5.40 -12.10 -1.38
C THR A 10 -4.46 -12.82 -0.41
N ALA A 11 -3.23 -13.15 -0.82
CA ALA A 11 -2.25 -13.79 0.07
C ALA A 11 -1.62 -12.78 1.05
N SER A 12 -1.43 -11.57 0.61
CA SER A 12 -0.83 -10.50 1.41
C SER A 12 -1.32 -9.15 0.87
N THR A 13 -2.13 -8.45 1.63
CA THR A 13 -2.52 -7.06 1.38
C THR A 13 -1.59 -6.15 2.16
N GLY A 14 -0.91 -5.28 1.43
CA GLY A 14 -0.06 -4.30 2.06
C GLY A 14 -0.78 -3.06 2.56
N TRP A 15 -0.27 -2.42 3.61
CA TRP A 15 -0.77 -1.14 4.05
C TRP A 15 0.34 -0.22 4.55
N GLY A 16 0.11 1.07 4.43
CA GLY A 16 0.98 2.10 4.99
C GLY A 16 0.16 3.33 5.35
N VAL A 17 0.58 4.04 6.40
CA VAL A 17 -0.08 5.26 6.87
C VAL A 17 0.97 6.35 7.01
N ILE A 18 0.69 7.51 6.45
CA ILE A 18 1.49 8.71 6.67
C ILE A 18 0.61 9.87 7.12
N GLU A 19 1.21 10.73 7.92
CA GLU A 19 0.68 12.04 8.25
C GLU A 19 1.43 13.10 7.45
N GLN A 20 0.68 14.01 6.87
CA GLN A 20 1.20 15.20 6.21
C GLN A 20 0.86 16.42 7.07
N ASP A 21 1.89 17.19 7.44
CA ASP A 21 1.78 18.48 8.11
C ASP A 21 2.58 19.52 7.31
N GLY A 22 1.88 20.38 6.57
CA GLY A 22 2.49 21.24 5.57
C GLY A 22 3.30 20.43 4.54
N ASN A 23 4.60 20.69 4.46
CA ASN A 23 5.52 19.99 3.57
C ASN A 23 6.20 18.77 4.23
N GLN A 24 5.93 18.51 5.50
CA GLN A 24 6.53 17.38 6.22
C GLN A 24 5.67 16.14 6.10
N LEU A 25 6.30 15.00 5.86
CA LEU A 25 5.66 13.68 5.80
C LEU A 25 6.24 12.80 6.90
N ARG A 26 5.38 12.22 7.73
CA ARG A 26 5.75 11.33 8.82
C ARG A 26 5.06 9.97 8.67
N SER A 27 5.81 8.88 8.73
CA SER A 27 5.22 7.54 8.78
C SER A 27 4.58 7.30 10.16
N LEU A 28 3.29 6.92 10.16
CA LEU A 28 2.56 6.52 11.36
C LEU A 28 2.55 4.99 11.53
N GLY A 29 2.87 4.24 10.47
CA GLY A 29 2.95 2.80 10.48
C GLY A 29 2.84 2.18 9.10
N HIS A 30 3.23 0.92 9.01
CA HIS A 30 3.10 0.09 7.81
C HIS A 30 3.08 -1.39 8.18
N GLY A 31 2.59 -2.23 7.30
CA GLY A 31 2.55 -3.67 7.54
C GLY A 31 1.85 -4.47 6.45
N CYS A 32 1.52 -5.71 6.77
CA CYS A 32 0.80 -6.64 5.92
C CYS A 32 -0.40 -7.25 6.63
N ILE A 33 -1.49 -7.37 5.89
CA ILE A 33 -2.58 -8.29 6.19
C ILE A 33 -2.25 -9.60 5.46
N VAL A 34 -1.90 -10.64 6.20
CA VAL A 34 -1.53 -11.95 5.64
C VAL A 34 -2.67 -12.92 5.85
N THR A 35 -3.04 -13.68 4.81
CA THR A 35 -4.06 -14.73 4.89
C THR A 35 -3.48 -16.08 4.47
N SER A 36 -4.00 -17.16 5.03
CA SER A 36 -3.55 -18.51 4.72
C SER A 36 -4.09 -19.00 3.37
N ALA A 37 -3.23 -19.64 2.56
CA ALA A 37 -3.68 -20.31 1.34
C ALA A 37 -4.53 -21.57 1.62
N LYS A 38 -4.56 -22.03 2.88
CA LYS A 38 -5.39 -23.17 3.31
C LYS A 38 -6.83 -22.76 3.60
N ASP A 39 -7.08 -21.45 3.79
CA ASP A 39 -8.42 -20.93 4.06
C ASP A 39 -9.18 -20.71 2.75
N ASP A 40 -10.48 -20.90 2.79
CA ASP A 40 -11.36 -20.62 1.67
C ASP A 40 -11.34 -19.12 1.29
N THR A 41 -11.59 -18.82 0.02
CA THR A 41 -11.54 -17.45 -0.50
C THR A 41 -12.40 -16.48 0.31
N HIS A 42 -13.62 -16.86 0.66
CA HIS A 42 -14.52 -15.99 1.42
C HIS A 42 -14.00 -15.67 2.82
N VAL A 43 -13.35 -16.63 3.49
CA VAL A 43 -12.72 -16.43 4.81
C VAL A 43 -11.55 -15.45 4.69
N ARG A 44 -10.70 -15.63 3.67
CA ARG A 44 -9.56 -14.74 3.40
C ARG A 44 -10.03 -13.31 3.11
N LEU A 45 -11.05 -13.14 2.27
CA LEU A 45 -11.62 -11.83 1.97
C LEU A 45 -12.22 -11.18 3.21
N ARG A 46 -12.88 -11.95 4.09
CA ARG A 46 -13.38 -11.46 5.36
C ARG A 46 -12.26 -11.01 6.29
N GLN A 47 -11.17 -11.74 6.39
CA GLN A 47 -9.99 -11.35 7.18
C GLN A 47 -9.38 -10.03 6.67
N ILE A 48 -9.30 -9.85 5.34
CA ILE A 48 -8.82 -8.60 4.72
C ILE A 48 -9.74 -7.44 5.10
N TYR A 49 -11.06 -7.63 4.98
CA TYR A 49 -12.07 -6.62 5.33
C TYR A 49 -11.94 -6.18 6.79
N ASP A 50 -11.96 -7.14 7.71
CA ASP A 50 -11.96 -6.85 9.15
C ASP A 50 -10.68 -6.11 9.58
N GLN A 51 -9.52 -6.53 9.06
CA GLN A 51 -8.25 -5.86 9.35
C GLN A 51 -8.16 -4.47 8.70
N ALA A 52 -8.64 -4.29 7.47
CA ALA A 52 -8.70 -2.99 6.83
C ALA A 52 -9.62 -2.02 7.62
N ARG A 53 -10.79 -2.48 8.07
CA ARG A 53 -11.69 -1.71 8.94
C ARG A 53 -11.04 -1.33 10.27
N ALA A 54 -10.30 -2.25 10.87
CA ALA A 54 -9.55 -1.96 12.11
C ALA A 54 -8.49 -0.88 11.91
N LEU A 55 -7.75 -0.91 10.78
CA LEU A 55 -6.78 0.12 10.42
C LEU A 55 -7.45 1.48 10.20
N ILE A 56 -8.55 1.53 9.45
CA ILE A 56 -9.33 2.75 9.20
C ILE A 56 -9.85 3.33 10.52
N SER A 57 -10.41 2.51 11.40
CA SER A 57 -10.90 2.93 12.70
C SER A 57 -9.80 3.46 13.61
N ARG A 58 -8.62 2.80 13.59
CA ARG A 58 -7.44 3.18 14.39
C ARG A 58 -6.84 4.51 13.96
N PHE A 59 -6.59 4.68 12.66
CA PHE A 59 -5.86 5.83 12.13
C PHE A 59 -6.76 6.96 11.69
N LYS A 60 -8.05 6.72 11.47
CA LYS A 60 -9.06 7.69 11.02
C LYS A 60 -8.56 8.53 9.83
N PRO A 61 -8.17 7.88 8.72
CA PRO A 61 -7.56 8.58 7.60
C PRO A 61 -8.53 9.57 6.96
N ASP A 62 -7.99 10.69 6.51
CA ASP A 62 -8.72 11.65 5.68
C ASP A 62 -8.91 11.11 4.26
N ILE A 63 -7.93 10.34 3.77
CA ILE A 63 -7.91 9.76 2.42
C ILE A 63 -7.49 8.30 2.50
N VAL A 64 -8.21 7.43 1.77
CA VAL A 64 -7.80 6.06 1.50
C VAL A 64 -7.38 5.93 0.05
N VAL A 65 -6.30 5.21 -0.19
CA VAL A 65 -5.69 5.07 -1.51
C VAL A 65 -5.45 3.60 -1.83
N LEU A 66 -5.74 3.20 -3.08
CA LEU A 66 -5.54 1.83 -3.55
C LEU A 66 -4.62 1.80 -4.79
N GLU A 67 -3.73 0.80 -4.88
CA GLU A 67 -2.93 0.60 -6.07
C GLU A 67 -3.81 0.19 -7.25
N GLU A 68 -3.59 0.83 -8.41
CA GLU A 68 -4.26 0.47 -9.66
C GLU A 68 -3.81 -0.92 -10.13
N LEU A 69 -4.77 -1.73 -10.59
CA LEU A 69 -4.46 -3.05 -11.12
C LEU A 69 -3.87 -2.97 -12.53
N PHE A 70 -2.65 -3.48 -12.70
CA PHE A 70 -2.06 -3.69 -14.02
C PHE A 70 -2.41 -5.09 -14.55
N VAL A 71 -3.16 -5.16 -15.64
CA VAL A 71 -3.71 -6.40 -16.23
C VAL A 71 -2.70 -7.20 -17.07
N ASN A 72 -1.39 -6.97 -16.94
CA ASN A 72 -0.35 -7.76 -17.60
C ASN A 72 -0.02 -9.07 -16.88
N VAL A 73 -0.86 -9.53 -15.97
CA VAL A 73 -0.74 -10.76 -15.18
C VAL A 73 -1.76 -11.80 -15.62
N ASN A 74 -1.45 -13.04 -15.29
CA ASN A 74 -2.37 -14.18 -15.46
C ASN A 74 -3.77 -13.83 -14.92
N VAL A 75 -4.82 -14.12 -15.70
CA VAL A 75 -6.22 -13.81 -15.40
C VAL A 75 -6.65 -14.27 -14.00
N LYS A 76 -6.20 -15.43 -13.53
CA LYS A 76 -6.49 -15.94 -12.17
C LYS A 76 -5.94 -15.00 -11.09
N THR A 77 -4.72 -14.52 -11.29
CA THR A 77 -4.09 -13.57 -10.35
C THR A 77 -4.81 -12.23 -10.36
N ALA A 78 -5.14 -11.72 -11.55
CA ALA A 78 -5.88 -10.46 -11.69
C ALA A 78 -7.25 -10.52 -11.01
N LEU A 79 -7.99 -11.64 -11.15
CA LEU A 79 -9.27 -11.85 -10.51
C LEU A 79 -9.15 -11.86 -8.98
N ALA A 80 -8.17 -12.60 -8.44
CA ALA A 80 -7.95 -12.67 -6.99
C ALA A 80 -7.57 -11.32 -6.39
N VAL A 81 -6.73 -10.53 -7.08
CA VAL A 81 -6.37 -9.18 -6.65
C VAL A 81 -7.59 -8.25 -6.75
N GLY A 82 -8.40 -8.38 -7.82
CA GLY A 82 -9.65 -7.63 -7.98
C GLY A 82 -10.65 -7.87 -6.85
N GLN A 83 -10.78 -9.13 -6.38
CA GLN A 83 -11.62 -9.47 -5.22
C GLN A 83 -11.11 -8.78 -3.93
N ALA A 84 -9.81 -8.85 -3.64
CA ALA A 84 -9.23 -8.17 -2.50
C ALA A 84 -9.42 -6.65 -2.58
N LYS A 85 -9.25 -6.07 -3.78
CA LYS A 85 -9.46 -4.65 -4.04
C LYS A 85 -10.91 -4.24 -3.79
N GLY A 86 -11.89 -5.01 -4.28
CA GLY A 86 -13.31 -4.75 -4.02
C GLY A 86 -13.65 -4.73 -2.54
N VAL A 87 -13.08 -5.65 -1.77
CA VAL A 87 -13.23 -5.71 -0.30
C VAL A 87 -12.62 -4.48 0.38
N LEU A 88 -11.46 -4.00 -0.08
CA LEU A 88 -10.82 -2.79 0.45
C LEU A 88 -11.64 -1.52 0.12
N TYR A 89 -12.24 -1.43 -1.09
CA TYR A 89 -13.20 -0.37 -1.40
C TYR A 89 -14.38 -0.36 -0.46
N LEU A 90 -14.98 -1.54 -0.21
CA LEU A 90 -16.08 -1.67 0.73
C LEU A 90 -15.66 -1.27 2.16
N ALA A 91 -14.47 -1.69 2.60
CA ALA A 91 -13.94 -1.28 3.91
C ALA A 91 -13.74 0.23 4.02
N ALA A 92 -13.39 0.90 2.92
CA ALA A 92 -13.15 2.33 2.87
C ALA A 92 -14.41 3.18 2.62
N SER A 93 -15.56 2.57 2.36
CA SER A 93 -16.80 3.29 2.00
C SER A 93 -17.30 4.28 3.07
N ASP A 94 -16.93 4.05 4.33
CA ASP A 94 -17.30 4.92 5.46
C ASP A 94 -16.33 6.11 5.66
N VAL A 95 -15.26 6.20 4.89
CA VAL A 95 -14.35 7.35 4.91
C VAL A 95 -14.99 8.49 4.10
N LYS A 96 -14.88 9.71 4.60
CA LYS A 96 -15.53 10.89 4.00
C LYS A 96 -15.15 11.15 2.55
N THR A 97 -13.92 10.77 2.18
CA THR A 97 -13.37 10.97 0.83
C THR A 97 -13.41 9.66 0.06
N SER A 98 -13.86 9.71 -1.20
CA SER A 98 -13.83 8.54 -2.08
C SER A 98 -12.40 8.02 -2.21
N PRO A 99 -12.17 6.70 -2.16
CA PRO A 99 -10.86 6.12 -2.38
C PRO A 99 -10.28 6.53 -3.73
N CYS A 100 -9.00 6.91 -3.74
CA CYS A 100 -8.25 7.28 -4.94
C CYS A 100 -7.41 6.08 -5.44
N GLU A 101 -7.12 6.06 -6.74
CA GLU A 101 -6.21 5.07 -7.33
C GLU A 101 -5.00 5.76 -7.97
N TYR A 102 -3.85 5.10 -7.89
CA TYR A 102 -2.63 5.54 -8.56
C TYR A 102 -1.90 4.37 -9.21
N SER A 103 -1.41 4.59 -10.42
CA SER A 103 -0.59 3.63 -11.13
C SER A 103 0.85 3.60 -10.58
N PRO A 104 1.58 2.49 -10.75
CA PRO A 104 3.00 2.41 -10.37
C PRO A 104 3.88 3.49 -11.00
N LEU A 105 3.54 3.96 -12.20
CA LEU A 105 4.25 5.02 -12.90
C LEU A 105 4.07 6.37 -12.18
N GLN A 106 2.82 6.70 -11.82
CA GLN A 106 2.51 7.93 -11.08
C GLN A 106 3.20 7.96 -9.72
N ILE A 107 3.26 6.81 -9.03
CA ILE A 107 3.96 6.68 -7.75
C ILE A 107 5.44 6.97 -7.89
N LYS A 108 6.10 6.35 -8.88
CA LYS A 108 7.52 6.58 -9.15
C LYS A 108 7.78 8.05 -9.46
N GLN A 109 6.96 8.65 -10.34
CA GLN A 109 7.07 10.06 -10.70
C GLN A 109 6.94 10.98 -9.48
N ALA A 110 5.97 10.74 -8.62
CA ALA A 110 5.74 11.56 -7.43
C ALA A 110 6.85 11.43 -6.37
N VAL A 111 7.44 10.23 -6.22
CA VAL A 111 8.47 9.98 -5.21
C VAL A 111 9.85 10.41 -5.67
N THR A 112 10.21 10.12 -6.93
CA THR A 112 11.58 10.31 -7.43
C THR A 112 11.71 11.41 -8.47
N GLY A 113 10.58 11.98 -8.94
CA GLY A 113 10.55 12.88 -10.09
C GLY A 113 10.69 12.18 -11.44
N TYR A 114 10.84 10.83 -11.45
CA TYR A 114 11.09 10.06 -12.66
C TYR A 114 10.27 8.76 -12.70
N GLY A 115 9.29 8.67 -13.63
CA GLY A 115 8.35 7.54 -13.71
C GLY A 115 8.99 6.18 -14.04
N ARG A 116 10.21 6.15 -14.60
CA ARG A 116 10.98 4.91 -14.86
C ARG A 116 12.02 4.60 -13.79
N ALA A 117 11.95 5.24 -12.63
CA ALA A 117 12.87 5.01 -11.54
C ALA A 117 12.95 3.52 -11.17
N SER A 118 14.17 3.07 -10.86
CA SER A 118 14.40 1.72 -10.37
C SER A 118 13.81 1.53 -8.98
N LYS A 119 13.67 0.28 -8.58
CA LYS A 119 13.20 -0.07 -7.24
C LYS A 119 14.06 0.54 -6.13
N ILE A 120 15.38 0.48 -6.31
CA ILE A 120 16.36 0.99 -5.35
C ILE A 120 16.21 2.50 -5.20
N GLN A 121 16.07 3.22 -6.31
CA GLN A 121 15.84 4.67 -6.27
C GLN A 121 14.57 5.06 -5.51
N VAL A 122 13.47 4.33 -5.73
CA VAL A 122 12.23 4.56 -4.98
C VAL A 122 12.42 4.27 -3.48
N GLN A 123 13.16 3.21 -3.12
CA GLN A 123 13.44 2.85 -1.73
C GLN A 123 14.27 3.91 -1.01
N GLU A 124 15.36 4.35 -1.62
CA GLU A 124 16.23 5.38 -1.08
C GLU A 124 15.49 6.72 -0.92
N MET A 125 14.74 7.13 -1.94
CA MET A 125 13.95 8.36 -1.85
C MET A 125 12.86 8.27 -0.78
N THR A 126 12.19 7.12 -0.62
CA THR A 126 11.22 6.91 0.44
C THR A 126 11.86 7.04 1.82
N LYS A 127 13.04 6.43 2.02
CA LYS A 127 13.81 6.55 3.26
C LYS A 127 14.15 8.01 3.56
N VAL A 128 14.67 8.74 2.58
CA VAL A 128 15.07 10.16 2.74
C VAL A 128 13.85 11.04 3.05
N ILE A 129 12.78 10.92 2.27
CA ILE A 129 11.59 11.77 2.41
C ILE A 129 10.90 11.57 3.77
N LEU A 130 10.89 10.34 4.29
CA LEU A 130 10.26 10.01 5.58
C LEU A 130 11.23 10.06 6.76
N GLY A 131 12.50 10.39 6.55
CA GLY A 131 13.53 10.44 7.60
C GLY A 131 13.76 9.10 8.29
N LEU A 132 13.62 7.97 7.57
CA LEU A 132 13.73 6.64 8.16
C LEU A 132 15.19 6.25 8.39
N ALA A 133 15.49 5.61 9.52
CA ALA A 133 16.85 5.15 9.84
C ALA A 133 17.35 4.07 8.85
N ARG A 134 16.44 3.25 8.32
CA ARG A 134 16.74 2.18 7.35
C ARG A 134 15.62 2.06 6.31
N ILE A 135 15.92 1.42 5.18
CA ILE A 135 14.91 1.09 4.18
C ILE A 135 13.85 0.19 4.83
N PRO A 136 12.54 0.52 4.70
CA PRO A 136 11.48 -0.29 5.27
C PRO A 136 11.50 -1.72 4.73
N GLN A 137 11.55 -2.68 5.61
CA GLN A 137 11.43 -4.10 5.32
C GLN A 137 10.02 -4.59 5.70
N PRO A 138 9.48 -5.65 5.09
CA PRO A 138 8.24 -6.24 5.57
C PRO A 138 8.48 -6.80 6.99
N ASP A 139 7.70 -6.35 7.96
CA ASP A 139 7.65 -6.97 9.27
C ASP A 139 6.98 -8.34 9.11
N HIS A 140 7.67 -9.39 9.43
CA HIS A 140 7.43 -10.82 9.26
C HIS A 140 7.93 -11.40 7.95
N ALA A 141 9.23 -11.67 7.96
CA ALA A 141 9.80 -12.74 7.18
C ALA A 141 9.38 -14.08 7.80
N ALA A 142 8.23 -14.61 7.43
CA ALA A 142 8.16 -16.05 7.26
C ALA A 142 9.02 -16.34 6.03
N GLU A 143 10.15 -16.95 6.25
CA GLU A 143 11.19 -17.26 5.30
C GLU A 143 10.63 -17.87 4.01
N ALA A 144 10.77 -17.13 2.92
CA ALA A 144 10.79 -17.74 1.60
C ALA A 144 12.20 -17.53 1.05
N PRO A 145 12.88 -18.61 0.57
CA PRO A 145 14.25 -18.53 0.13
C PRO A 145 14.40 -17.66 -1.11
N ASP A 146 15.39 -16.87 -1.02
CA ASP A 146 16.23 -16.21 -1.98
C ASP A 146 15.95 -16.50 -3.47
N HIS A 147 15.34 -15.54 -4.16
CA HIS A 147 15.62 -15.15 -5.55
C HIS A 147 15.07 -13.75 -5.76
N ALA A 148 15.97 -12.76 -5.91
CA ALA A 148 15.73 -11.38 -6.30
C ALA A 148 14.48 -10.76 -5.62
N ALA A 149 14.62 -10.42 -4.35
CA ALA A 149 13.55 -9.84 -3.54
C ALA A 149 12.90 -8.66 -4.28
N PRO A 150 11.60 -8.72 -4.58
CA PRO A 150 10.89 -7.55 -5.05
C PRO A 150 11.09 -6.43 -4.01
N LEU A 151 11.04 -5.16 -4.47
CA LEU A 151 10.92 -4.00 -3.58
C LEU A 151 10.18 -4.43 -2.32
N SER A 152 10.80 -4.25 -1.13
CA SER A 152 10.08 -4.65 0.07
C SER A 152 8.67 -4.05 -0.06
N ARG A 153 7.66 -4.85 0.05
CA ARG A 153 6.27 -4.41 -0.13
C ARG A 153 5.99 -3.18 0.74
N ALA A 154 6.66 -3.08 1.89
CA ALA A 154 6.61 -1.95 2.79
C ALA A 154 7.09 -0.62 2.17
N THR A 155 8.20 -0.62 1.44
CA THR A 155 8.73 0.60 0.80
C THR A 155 7.81 1.07 -0.32
N ARG A 156 7.26 0.15 -1.10
CA ARG A 156 6.30 0.45 -2.15
C ARG A 156 5.06 1.14 -1.58
N ARG A 157 4.58 0.66 -0.43
CA ARG A 157 3.40 1.16 0.27
C ARG A 157 3.58 2.58 0.78
N LEU A 158 4.70 2.85 1.43
CA LEU A 158 5.01 4.19 1.93
C LEU A 158 5.25 5.17 0.77
N ALA A 159 5.96 4.76 -0.28
CA ALA A 159 6.14 5.56 -1.49
C ALA A 159 4.79 5.95 -2.12
N TRP A 160 3.87 5.01 -2.12
CA TRP A 160 2.55 5.16 -2.67
C TRP A 160 1.69 6.17 -1.90
N VAL A 161 1.65 6.04 -0.58
CA VAL A 161 0.95 6.97 0.32
C VAL A 161 1.57 8.38 0.25
N MET A 162 2.90 8.49 0.10
CA MET A 162 3.59 9.78 -0.08
C MET A 162 3.22 10.47 -1.40
N ALA A 163 3.09 9.69 -2.49
CA ALA A 163 2.68 10.23 -3.79
C ALA A 163 1.31 10.89 -3.70
N THR A 164 0.38 10.25 -2.98
CA THR A 164 -0.98 10.77 -2.76
C THR A 164 -0.98 12.04 -1.92
N ALA A 165 -0.26 12.03 -0.79
CA ALA A 165 -0.18 13.19 0.07
C ALA A 165 0.35 14.42 -0.69
N ARG A 166 1.37 14.26 -1.55
CA ARG A 166 1.89 15.34 -2.38
C ARG A 166 0.93 15.81 -3.47
N ALA A 167 0.20 14.89 -4.09
CA ALA A 167 -0.78 15.24 -5.13
C ALA A 167 -2.01 15.97 -4.57
N SER A 168 -2.37 15.73 -3.32
CA SER A 168 -3.50 16.39 -2.65
C SER A 168 -3.16 17.76 -2.06
N ALA A 169 -1.87 18.13 -2.04
CA ALA A 169 -1.38 19.43 -1.55
C ALA A 169 -1.12 20.45 -2.68
N ALA A 170 -1.23 20.03 -3.94
CA ALA A 170 -1.07 20.88 -5.14
C ALA A 170 -2.42 21.28 -5.71
#